data_de734dfa2fb879b26dbcd20e658681a9
#
_entry.id   de734dfa2fb879b26dbcd20e658681a9
#
_cell.length_a   1.000
_cell.length_b   1.000
_cell.length_c   1.000
_cell.angle_alpha   90.00
_cell.angle_beta   90.00
_cell.angle_gamma   90.00
#
_symmetry.space_group_name_H-M   'P 1'
#
loop_
_entity.id
_entity.type
_entity.pdbx_description
1 polymer ?
#
loop_
_entity_poly.entity_id
_entity_poly.type
_entity_poly.pdbx_seq_one_letter_code
_entity_poly.pdbx_strand_id
1 'polypeptide(L)'
;MRAVAVSAFGEQPQLMDLPQPEPGPGEVLVRLAAAGLNPVDWKLADGMFGDAVQAAFPLVMGTDGAGEVVAVGPGVRRFTVGDPVFGQFQRPERGGGSYCELAVADENSLAPAARSVTYATSAAVPTAGMTAYNLVEETRIGEGRRVLIVGATGGVGTFATQLAAGRGAEVIATARPAKAELMRTLGAAETVDHTAGPVADQVLAAHPDGVDVLIDMASGPEEFIELTRTVRDGGTAVSLIGSADADVLTEHNLRGFNFVNRPSPQLLDILAGHLDAGRLTVLVGREVPLEEAPEELAASRTGRAQGKTVLAI
;
A
#
# COMPACT_ATOMS: atom_id res chain seq x y z
N MET A 1 21.68 15.09 -8.52
CA MET A 1 20.95 13.87 -8.75
C MET A 1 19.60 14.17 -9.40
N ARG A 2 19.11 13.31 -10.28
CA ARG A 2 17.77 13.44 -10.84
C ARG A 2 16.72 13.03 -9.80
N ALA A 3 15.63 13.80 -9.73
CA ALA A 3 14.53 13.52 -8.84
C ALA A 3 13.21 14.07 -9.43
N VAL A 4 12.08 13.43 -9.13
CA VAL A 4 10.76 13.99 -9.41
C VAL A 4 10.23 14.64 -8.15
N ALA A 5 9.99 15.96 -8.22
CA ALA A 5 9.65 16.78 -7.06
C ALA A 5 8.59 17.84 -7.39
N VAL A 6 7.98 18.42 -6.34
CA VAL A 6 7.12 19.61 -6.41
C VAL A 6 7.78 20.79 -5.69
N SER A 7 7.59 22.02 -6.19
CA SER A 7 8.13 23.23 -5.56
C SER A 7 7.19 23.84 -4.53
N ALA A 8 5.92 23.43 -4.52
CA ALA A 8 4.91 23.76 -3.52
C ALA A 8 3.78 22.72 -3.56
N PHE A 9 2.96 22.66 -2.52
CA PHE A 9 1.74 21.86 -2.55
C PHE A 9 0.78 22.34 -3.65
N GLY A 10 0.16 21.38 -4.34
CA GLY A 10 -0.77 21.61 -5.45
C GLY A 10 -0.10 21.81 -6.81
N GLU A 11 1.23 21.90 -6.86
CA GLU A 11 1.96 21.97 -8.13
C GLU A 11 2.12 20.57 -8.76
N GLN A 12 2.34 20.58 -10.09
CA GLN A 12 2.58 19.33 -10.81
C GLN A 12 4.00 18.85 -10.54
N PRO A 13 4.19 17.56 -10.21
CA PRO A 13 5.51 16.96 -10.08
C PRO A 13 6.32 17.08 -11.37
N GLN A 14 7.60 17.43 -11.26
CA GLN A 14 8.51 17.60 -12.39
C GLN A 14 9.85 16.91 -12.11
N LEU A 15 10.51 16.47 -13.17
CA LEU A 15 11.88 16.00 -13.10
C LEU A 15 12.80 17.20 -12.87
N MET A 16 13.64 17.14 -11.83
CA MET A 16 14.55 18.20 -11.40
C MET A 16 15.95 17.64 -11.15
N ASP A 17 16.96 18.48 -11.32
CA ASP A 17 18.31 18.21 -10.82
C ASP A 17 18.47 18.86 -9.45
N LEU A 18 18.63 18.02 -8.42
CA LEU A 18 18.76 18.43 -7.02
C LEU A 18 20.16 18.08 -6.46
N PRO A 19 20.63 18.78 -5.42
CA PRO A 19 21.82 18.37 -4.69
C PRO A 19 21.69 16.95 -4.14
N GLN A 20 22.78 16.23 -4.03
CA GLN A 20 22.81 14.93 -3.36
C GLN A 20 22.58 15.13 -1.86
N PRO A 21 21.65 14.38 -1.23
CA PRO A 21 21.43 14.48 0.20
C PRO A 21 22.53 13.73 0.98
N GLU A 22 22.74 14.14 2.23
CA GLU A 22 23.69 13.51 3.14
C GLU A 22 22.95 12.89 4.33
N PRO A 23 23.31 11.66 4.76
CA PRO A 23 22.66 11.00 5.88
C PRO A 23 23.13 11.61 7.22
N GLY A 24 22.16 12.00 8.05
CA GLY A 24 22.38 12.44 9.42
C GLY A 24 22.48 11.26 10.41
N PRO A 25 22.48 11.55 11.73
CA PRO A 25 22.52 10.51 12.75
C PRO A 25 21.33 9.54 12.65
N GLY A 26 21.60 8.23 12.65
CA GLY A 26 20.59 7.18 12.51
C GLY A 26 20.03 7.00 11.11
N GLU A 27 20.59 7.68 10.11
CA GLU A 27 20.12 7.66 8.73
C GLU A 27 21.11 6.96 7.80
N VAL A 28 20.58 6.40 6.72
CA VAL A 28 21.37 5.82 5.64
C VAL A 28 21.06 6.52 4.32
N LEU A 29 22.08 6.63 3.45
CA LEU A 29 21.91 7.04 2.06
C LEU A 29 21.81 5.80 1.20
N VAL A 30 20.75 5.70 0.42
CA VAL A 30 20.47 4.56 -0.46
C VAL A 30 20.51 5.02 -1.92
N ARG A 31 21.28 4.31 -2.75
CA ARG A 31 21.13 4.39 -4.20
C ARG A 31 19.92 3.55 -4.57
N LEU A 32 18.85 4.20 -4.98
CA LEU A 32 17.63 3.53 -5.37
C LEU A 32 17.80 2.86 -6.75
N ALA A 33 17.27 1.65 -6.86
CA ALA A 33 17.13 0.93 -8.12
C ALA A 33 15.68 0.94 -8.59
N ALA A 34 14.74 1.10 -7.64
CA ALA A 34 13.31 1.15 -7.94
C ALA A 34 12.53 1.90 -6.86
N ALA A 35 11.41 2.53 -7.24
CA ALA A 35 10.46 3.15 -6.32
C ALA A 35 9.03 2.70 -6.62
N GLY A 36 8.25 2.40 -5.57
CA GLY A 36 6.86 1.97 -5.69
C GLY A 36 5.89 3.15 -5.63
N LEU A 37 4.96 3.23 -6.58
CA LEU A 37 3.95 4.28 -6.60
C LEU A 37 2.75 3.92 -5.71
N ASN A 38 2.31 4.89 -4.91
CA ASN A 38 1.16 4.77 -4.02
C ASN A 38 0.23 5.99 -4.12
N PRO A 39 -1.08 5.84 -3.88
CA PRO A 39 -1.98 6.99 -3.83
C PRO A 39 -1.61 8.07 -2.81
N VAL A 40 -0.92 7.71 -1.73
CA VAL A 40 -0.44 8.67 -0.73
C VAL A 40 0.54 9.69 -1.32
N ASP A 41 1.29 9.32 -2.34
CA ASP A 41 2.31 10.18 -2.95
C ASP A 41 1.68 11.42 -3.60
N TRP A 42 0.64 11.25 -4.44
CA TRP A 42 -0.05 12.40 -5.03
C TRP A 42 -0.93 13.14 -4.01
N LYS A 43 -1.50 12.45 -3.01
CA LYS A 43 -2.24 13.11 -1.92
C LYS A 43 -1.36 14.05 -1.13
N LEU A 44 -0.10 13.68 -0.91
CA LEU A 44 0.88 14.54 -0.28
C LEU A 44 1.22 15.75 -1.17
N ALA A 45 1.50 15.53 -2.46
CA ALA A 45 1.77 16.61 -3.39
C ALA A 45 0.64 17.65 -3.46
N ASP A 46 -0.62 17.19 -3.34
CA ASP A 46 -1.81 18.05 -3.33
C ASP A 46 -2.02 18.78 -2.00
N GLY A 47 -1.20 18.50 -0.97
CA GLY A 47 -1.37 19.09 0.36
C GLY A 47 -2.61 18.59 1.12
N MET A 48 -3.15 17.42 0.77
CA MET A 48 -4.38 16.89 1.36
C MET A 48 -4.26 16.55 2.85
N PHE A 49 -3.05 16.51 3.40
CA PHE A 49 -2.81 16.29 4.83
C PHE A 49 -2.81 17.58 5.65
N GLY A 50 -2.95 18.74 5.01
CA GLY A 50 -3.05 20.04 5.67
C GLY A 50 -1.91 20.28 6.67
N ASP A 51 -2.22 20.87 7.81
CA ASP A 51 -1.25 21.20 8.86
C ASP A 51 -0.65 19.96 9.56
N ALA A 52 -1.18 18.77 9.30
CA ALA A 52 -0.62 17.53 9.87
C ALA A 52 0.74 17.15 9.28
N VAL A 53 1.10 17.70 8.09
CA VAL A 53 2.37 17.43 7.44
C VAL A 53 3.06 18.75 7.09
N GLN A 54 4.19 19.01 7.76
CA GLN A 54 5.11 20.09 7.36
C GLN A 54 6.04 19.57 6.28
N ALA A 55 6.26 20.36 5.23
CA ALA A 55 7.15 19.99 4.13
C ALA A 55 8.20 21.07 3.87
N ALA A 56 9.42 20.64 3.56
CA ALA A 56 10.44 21.47 2.92
C ALA A 56 10.36 21.28 1.42
N PHE A 57 10.60 22.35 0.66
CA PHE A 57 10.55 22.35 -0.79
C PHE A 57 11.94 22.67 -1.40
N PRO A 58 12.29 22.12 -2.59
CA PRO A 58 11.48 21.16 -3.36
C PRO A 58 11.26 19.85 -2.59
N LEU A 59 10.01 19.31 -2.63
CA LEU A 59 9.64 18.05 -2.01
C LEU A 59 9.76 16.93 -3.05
N VAL A 60 10.72 16.03 -2.85
CA VAL A 60 10.88 14.82 -3.66
C VAL A 60 9.70 13.89 -3.39
N MET A 61 9.10 13.39 -4.45
CA MET A 61 7.95 12.51 -4.41
C MET A 61 8.32 11.09 -3.98
N GLY A 62 7.31 10.31 -3.64
CA GLY A 62 7.41 8.86 -3.43
C GLY A 62 7.71 8.46 -1.99
N THR A 63 7.03 7.40 -1.58
CA THR A 63 7.16 6.81 -0.23
C THR A 63 8.03 5.57 -0.26
N ASP A 64 7.74 4.63 -1.16
CA ASP A 64 8.34 3.29 -1.18
C ASP A 64 9.55 3.23 -2.12
N GLY A 65 10.59 2.53 -1.70
CA GLY A 65 11.77 2.33 -2.53
C GLY A 65 12.56 1.09 -2.14
N ALA A 66 13.47 0.69 -3.05
CA ALA A 66 14.43 -0.39 -2.84
C ALA A 66 15.76 -0.08 -3.57
N GLY A 67 16.86 -0.47 -2.98
CA GLY A 67 18.18 -0.21 -3.53
C GLY A 67 19.30 -0.66 -2.60
N GLU A 68 20.47 -0.06 -2.74
CA GLU A 68 21.68 -0.41 -2.01
C GLU A 68 22.15 0.76 -1.12
N VAL A 69 22.52 0.48 0.11
CA VAL A 69 23.11 1.46 1.03
C VAL A 69 24.48 1.90 0.48
N VAL A 70 24.68 3.20 0.26
CA VAL A 70 25.93 3.76 -0.26
C VAL A 70 26.67 4.62 0.77
N ALA A 71 26.00 5.07 1.82
CA ALA A 71 26.61 5.72 2.97
C ALA A 71 25.75 5.52 4.23
N VAL A 72 26.39 5.58 5.40
CA VAL A 72 25.73 5.48 6.70
C VAL A 72 26.08 6.69 7.55
N GLY A 73 25.10 7.26 8.23
CA GLY A 73 25.28 8.35 9.16
C GLY A 73 25.77 7.86 10.55
N PRO A 74 26.13 8.79 11.43
CA PRO A 74 26.56 8.45 12.78
C PRO A 74 25.49 7.67 13.55
N GLY A 75 25.91 6.62 14.26
CA GLY A 75 25.03 5.84 15.15
C GLY A 75 24.19 4.76 14.47
N VAL A 76 24.20 4.64 13.14
CA VAL A 76 23.56 3.54 12.40
C VAL A 76 24.12 2.20 12.86
N ARG A 77 23.24 1.23 13.13
CA ARG A 77 23.61 -0.12 13.63
C ARG A 77 23.00 -1.25 12.81
N ARG A 78 21.93 -0.97 12.07
CA ARG A 78 21.19 -2.01 11.34
C ARG A 78 21.78 -2.31 9.96
N PHE A 79 22.50 -1.37 9.38
CA PHE A 79 22.97 -1.46 8.00
C PHE A 79 24.44 -1.04 7.85
N THR A 80 25.07 -1.57 6.81
CA THR A 80 26.40 -1.21 6.33
C THR A 80 26.35 -0.87 4.84
N VAL A 81 27.39 -0.19 4.33
CA VAL A 81 27.51 0.09 2.90
C VAL A 81 27.54 -1.22 2.10
N GLY A 82 26.75 -1.30 1.04
CA GLY A 82 26.56 -2.47 0.20
C GLY A 82 25.33 -3.31 0.57
N ASP A 83 24.66 -3.04 1.69
CA ASP A 83 23.48 -3.80 2.06
C ASP A 83 22.30 -3.50 1.14
N PRO A 84 21.62 -4.54 0.59
CA PRO A 84 20.38 -4.36 -0.15
C PRO A 84 19.22 -4.08 0.82
N VAL A 85 18.49 -3.00 0.58
CA VAL A 85 17.40 -2.55 1.46
C VAL A 85 16.14 -2.19 0.69
N PHE A 86 15.01 -2.25 1.39
CA PHE A 86 13.73 -1.70 0.92
C PHE A 86 12.96 -1.11 2.10
N GLY A 87 12.03 -0.20 1.81
CA GLY A 87 11.21 0.41 2.86
C GLY A 87 10.65 1.77 2.46
N GLN A 88 10.46 2.64 3.45
CA GLN A 88 9.85 3.95 3.27
C GLN A 88 10.88 5.07 3.40
N PHE A 89 10.89 5.96 2.40
CA PHE A 89 11.87 7.03 2.23
C PHE A 89 11.26 8.43 2.41
N GLN A 90 9.95 8.51 2.62
CA GLN A 90 9.27 9.79 2.68
C GLN A 90 9.64 10.56 3.96
N ARG A 91 10.23 11.73 3.77
CA ARG A 91 10.69 12.67 4.79
C ARG A 91 10.26 14.10 4.41
N PRO A 92 8.95 14.41 4.47
CA PRO A 92 8.44 15.70 3.97
C PRO A 92 9.09 16.89 4.64
N GLU A 93 9.36 16.80 5.94
CA GLU A 93 10.01 17.84 6.74
C GLU A 93 11.44 18.19 6.30
N ARG A 94 12.04 17.33 5.45
CA ARG A 94 13.37 17.51 4.84
C ARG A 94 13.32 17.57 3.33
N GLY A 95 12.13 17.58 2.73
CA GLY A 95 11.95 17.52 1.28
C GLY A 95 12.33 16.18 0.65
N GLY A 96 12.39 15.09 1.46
CA GLY A 96 12.84 13.76 1.03
C GLY A 96 11.73 12.82 0.58
N GLY A 97 12.04 11.98 -0.39
CA GLY A 97 11.18 10.92 -0.94
C GLY A 97 11.98 9.93 -1.77
N SER A 98 11.31 8.95 -2.41
CA SER A 98 11.95 7.86 -3.14
C SER A 98 12.02 8.02 -4.65
N TYR A 99 11.41 9.06 -5.25
CA TYR A 99 11.47 9.23 -6.71
C TYR A 99 12.72 9.99 -7.12
N CYS A 100 13.88 9.41 -6.83
CA CYS A 100 15.20 9.99 -7.09
C CYS A 100 16.30 8.93 -7.12
N GLU A 101 17.47 9.29 -7.65
CA GLU A 101 18.62 8.38 -7.72
C GLU A 101 19.22 8.04 -6.34
N LEU A 102 19.16 8.99 -5.38
CA LEU A 102 19.73 8.85 -4.05
C LEU A 102 18.76 9.38 -3.01
N ALA A 103 18.38 8.57 -2.05
CA ALA A 103 17.44 8.94 -0.98
C ALA A 103 18.02 8.65 0.40
N VAL A 104 17.73 9.53 1.35
CA VAL A 104 18.03 9.32 2.77
C VAL A 104 16.81 8.76 3.48
N ALA A 105 17.02 7.72 4.30
CA ALA A 105 15.99 7.16 5.17
C ALA A 105 16.54 6.92 6.58
N ASP A 106 15.65 6.97 7.57
CA ASP A 106 15.93 6.46 8.92
C ASP A 106 16.14 4.94 8.85
N GLU A 107 17.16 4.41 9.56
CA GLU A 107 17.43 2.97 9.57
C GLU A 107 16.22 2.14 10.04
N ASN A 108 15.31 2.73 10.82
CA ASN A 108 14.08 2.07 11.29
C ASN A 108 12.91 2.16 10.31
N SER A 109 13.06 2.85 9.19
CA SER A 109 12.07 2.85 8.10
C SER A 109 12.38 1.81 7.02
N LEU A 110 13.47 1.08 7.17
CA LEU A 110 13.98 0.11 6.21
C LEU A 110 14.12 -1.30 6.80
N ALA A 111 14.15 -2.28 5.91
CA ALA A 111 14.55 -3.66 6.20
C ALA A 111 15.48 -4.18 5.08
N PRO A 112 16.22 -5.28 5.33
CA PRO A 112 16.95 -5.98 4.29
C PRO A 112 16.00 -6.40 3.17
N ALA A 113 16.35 -6.15 1.92
CA ALA A 113 15.55 -6.57 0.78
C ALA A 113 15.48 -8.10 0.70
N ALA A 114 14.33 -8.63 0.31
CA ALA A 114 14.15 -10.07 0.09
C ALA A 114 15.10 -10.54 -1.02
N ARG A 115 15.72 -11.70 -0.82
CA ARG A 115 16.77 -12.23 -1.72
C ARG A 115 16.19 -12.92 -2.95
N SER A 116 14.95 -13.36 -2.86
CA SER A 116 14.25 -14.14 -3.90
C SER A 116 13.64 -13.30 -5.00
N VAL A 117 13.61 -11.96 -4.85
CA VAL A 117 12.92 -11.05 -5.75
C VAL A 117 13.79 -9.86 -6.16
N THR A 118 13.40 -9.17 -7.23
CA THR A 118 14.10 -7.97 -7.72
C THR A 118 13.85 -6.73 -6.84
N TYR A 119 14.65 -5.68 -7.01
CA TYR A 119 14.38 -4.38 -6.37
C TYR A 119 13.03 -3.79 -6.80
N ALA A 120 12.64 -3.96 -8.06
CA ALA A 120 11.33 -3.54 -8.55
C ALA A 120 10.18 -4.21 -7.76
N THR A 121 10.28 -5.52 -7.55
CA THR A 121 9.35 -6.26 -6.71
C THR A 121 9.39 -5.80 -5.26
N SER A 122 10.59 -5.62 -4.68
CA SER A 122 10.74 -5.16 -3.29
C SER A 122 10.17 -3.75 -3.08
N ALA A 123 10.39 -2.82 -4.01
CA ALA A 123 9.84 -1.45 -3.95
C ALA A 123 8.31 -1.39 -4.01
N ALA A 124 7.65 -2.40 -4.56
CA ALA A 124 6.20 -2.48 -4.63
C ALA A 124 5.52 -2.88 -3.30
N VAL A 125 6.30 -3.29 -2.29
CA VAL A 125 5.79 -3.94 -1.07
C VAL A 125 5.49 -2.98 0.10
N PRO A 126 6.33 -2.00 0.47
CA PRO A 126 6.31 -1.42 1.80
C PRO A 126 4.93 -0.89 2.22
N THR A 127 4.42 0.13 1.57
CA THR A 127 3.13 0.73 1.94
C THR A 127 1.98 -0.26 1.77
N ALA A 128 1.88 -0.93 0.63
CA ALA A 128 0.75 -1.82 0.33
C ALA A 128 0.77 -3.08 1.20
N GLY A 129 1.93 -3.71 1.34
CA GLY A 129 2.09 -4.93 2.14
C GLY A 129 1.88 -4.69 3.64
N MET A 130 2.47 -3.62 4.20
CA MET A 130 2.27 -3.28 5.62
C MET A 130 0.81 -2.90 5.90
N THR A 131 0.16 -2.16 5.00
CA THR A 131 -1.27 -1.83 5.12
C THR A 131 -2.11 -3.10 5.15
N ALA A 132 -1.90 -4.02 4.22
CA ALA A 132 -2.64 -5.28 4.15
C ALA A 132 -2.39 -6.15 5.39
N TYR A 133 -1.14 -6.24 5.86
CA TYR A 133 -0.79 -7.01 7.06
C TYR A 133 -1.51 -6.46 8.30
N ASN A 134 -1.42 -5.14 8.53
CA ASN A 134 -2.09 -4.49 9.65
C ASN A 134 -3.61 -4.62 9.59
N LEU A 135 -4.23 -4.54 8.39
CA LEU A 135 -5.67 -4.77 8.21
C LEU A 135 -6.08 -6.17 8.67
N VAL A 136 -5.34 -7.19 8.24
CA VAL A 136 -5.63 -8.60 8.60
C VAL A 136 -5.45 -8.82 10.10
N GLU A 137 -4.45 -8.17 10.74
CA GLU A 137 -4.26 -8.21 12.20
C GLU A 137 -5.39 -7.52 12.96
N GLU A 138 -5.71 -6.26 12.62
CA GLU A 138 -6.68 -5.46 13.36
C GLU A 138 -8.11 -6.00 13.23
N THR A 139 -8.44 -6.61 12.09
CA THR A 139 -9.73 -7.25 11.86
C THR A 139 -9.80 -8.68 12.40
N ARG A 140 -8.69 -9.21 12.94
CA ARG A 140 -8.58 -10.56 13.50
C ARG A 140 -9.04 -11.64 12.52
N ILE A 141 -8.68 -11.47 11.25
CA ILE A 141 -8.95 -12.46 10.21
C ILE A 141 -8.15 -13.72 10.50
N GLY A 142 -8.81 -14.89 10.39
CA GLY A 142 -8.23 -16.20 10.67
C GLY A 142 -9.12 -17.33 10.20
N GLU A 143 -8.77 -18.54 10.63
CA GLU A 143 -9.45 -19.80 10.24
C GLU A 143 -10.97 -19.74 10.47
N GLY A 144 -11.71 -20.18 9.45
CA GLY A 144 -13.18 -20.28 9.47
C GLY A 144 -13.91 -18.94 9.38
N ARG A 145 -13.21 -17.81 9.22
CA ARG A 145 -13.85 -16.51 9.02
C ARG A 145 -14.03 -16.21 7.54
N ARG A 146 -15.19 -15.69 7.19
CA ARG A 146 -15.49 -15.20 5.83
C ARG A 146 -15.22 -13.70 5.75
N VAL A 147 -14.50 -13.30 4.70
CA VAL A 147 -14.04 -11.92 4.51
C VAL A 147 -14.41 -11.43 3.11
N LEU A 148 -15.16 -10.35 3.02
CA LEU A 148 -15.37 -9.62 1.77
C LEU A 148 -14.30 -8.54 1.62
N ILE A 149 -13.54 -8.60 0.51
CA ILE A 149 -12.52 -7.61 0.17
C ILE A 149 -12.98 -6.85 -1.09
N VAL A 150 -13.35 -5.58 -0.90
CA VAL A 150 -13.71 -4.65 -1.99
C VAL A 150 -12.48 -3.87 -2.42
N GLY A 151 -12.22 -3.79 -3.74
CA GLY A 151 -10.96 -3.29 -4.28
C GLY A 151 -9.84 -4.33 -4.25
N ALA A 152 -10.18 -5.63 -4.22
CA ALA A 152 -9.25 -6.74 -4.06
C ALA A 152 -8.15 -6.81 -5.15
N THR A 153 -8.41 -6.32 -6.36
CA THR A 153 -7.43 -6.31 -7.47
C THR A 153 -6.42 -5.15 -7.41
N GLY A 154 -6.57 -4.25 -6.44
CA GLY A 154 -5.65 -3.12 -6.21
C GLY A 154 -4.37 -3.52 -5.47
N GLY A 155 -3.45 -2.57 -5.31
CA GLY A 155 -2.15 -2.81 -4.67
C GLY A 155 -2.25 -3.43 -3.27
N VAL A 156 -3.07 -2.86 -2.37
CA VAL A 156 -3.29 -3.39 -1.02
C VAL A 156 -4.13 -4.67 -1.08
N GLY A 157 -5.16 -4.71 -1.93
CA GLY A 157 -6.13 -5.80 -2.01
C GLY A 157 -5.50 -7.15 -2.37
N THR A 158 -4.52 -7.14 -3.28
CA THR A 158 -3.81 -8.37 -3.66
C THR A 158 -2.98 -8.96 -2.51
N PHE A 159 -2.37 -8.13 -1.66
CA PHE A 159 -1.71 -8.58 -0.43
C PHE A 159 -2.72 -9.03 0.62
N ALA A 160 -3.79 -8.26 0.84
CA ALA A 160 -4.82 -8.60 1.83
C ALA A 160 -5.49 -9.95 1.53
N THR A 161 -5.78 -10.23 0.26
CA THR A 161 -6.30 -11.53 -0.20
C THR A 161 -5.37 -12.68 0.19
N GLN A 162 -4.08 -12.57 -0.14
CA GLN A 162 -3.10 -13.62 0.14
C GLN A 162 -2.87 -13.82 1.64
N LEU A 163 -2.75 -12.72 2.39
CA LEU A 163 -2.53 -12.77 3.84
C LEU A 163 -3.74 -13.33 4.58
N ALA A 164 -4.96 -12.97 4.17
CA ALA A 164 -6.19 -13.50 4.74
C ALA A 164 -6.34 -15.00 4.44
N ALA A 165 -6.18 -15.41 3.19
CA ALA A 165 -6.23 -16.80 2.78
C ALA A 165 -5.14 -17.65 3.47
N GLY A 166 -3.92 -17.12 3.59
CA GLY A 166 -2.81 -17.75 4.30
C GLY A 166 -3.07 -17.98 5.79
N ARG A 167 -4.08 -17.32 6.38
CA ARG A 167 -4.57 -17.54 7.75
C ARG A 167 -5.79 -18.47 7.84
N GLY A 168 -6.19 -19.07 6.72
CA GLY A 168 -7.33 -19.98 6.66
C GLY A 168 -8.70 -19.30 6.58
N ALA A 169 -8.75 -18.02 6.22
CA ALA A 169 -10.01 -17.32 5.97
C ALA A 169 -10.59 -17.68 4.60
N GLU A 170 -11.92 -17.70 4.50
CA GLU A 170 -12.66 -17.78 3.24
C GLU A 170 -12.77 -16.37 2.66
N VAL A 171 -11.98 -16.09 1.61
CA VAL A 171 -11.91 -14.75 1.01
C VAL A 171 -12.84 -14.64 -0.19
N ILE A 172 -13.79 -13.69 -0.13
CA ILE A 172 -14.61 -13.23 -1.25
C ILE A 172 -13.98 -11.95 -1.78
N ALA A 173 -13.46 -11.97 -3.01
CA ALA A 173 -12.76 -10.85 -3.61
C ALA A 173 -13.60 -10.18 -4.71
N THR A 174 -13.77 -8.86 -4.68
CA THR A 174 -14.36 -8.17 -5.82
C THR A 174 -13.38 -8.13 -6.99
N ALA A 175 -13.80 -8.61 -8.14
CA ALA A 175 -12.97 -8.64 -9.35
C ALA A 175 -13.84 -8.66 -10.60
N ARG A 176 -13.41 -7.94 -11.66
CA ARG A 176 -13.99 -8.13 -12.99
C ARG A 176 -13.68 -9.54 -13.51
N PRO A 177 -14.51 -10.11 -14.42
CA PRO A 177 -14.31 -11.47 -14.93
C PRO A 177 -12.88 -11.76 -15.42
N ALA A 178 -12.25 -10.80 -16.10
CA ALA A 178 -10.89 -10.91 -16.60
C ALA A 178 -9.80 -11.06 -15.51
N LYS A 179 -10.13 -10.75 -14.23
CA LYS A 179 -9.21 -10.86 -13.08
C LYS A 179 -9.64 -11.93 -12.08
N ALA A 180 -10.78 -12.60 -12.30
CA ALA A 180 -11.31 -13.58 -11.36
C ALA A 180 -10.34 -14.74 -11.11
N GLU A 181 -9.77 -15.30 -12.17
CA GLU A 181 -8.80 -16.41 -12.05
C GLU A 181 -7.51 -15.99 -11.33
N LEU A 182 -7.02 -14.78 -11.59
CA LEU A 182 -5.90 -14.22 -10.87
C LEU A 182 -6.19 -14.15 -9.37
N MET A 183 -7.37 -13.65 -8.98
CA MET A 183 -7.73 -13.55 -7.55
C MET A 183 -7.84 -14.92 -6.88
N ARG A 184 -8.36 -15.94 -7.60
CA ARG A 184 -8.36 -17.32 -7.09
C ARG A 184 -6.94 -17.86 -6.90
N THR A 185 -6.06 -17.61 -7.84
CA THR A 185 -4.62 -17.98 -7.72
C THR A 185 -3.97 -17.32 -6.50
N LEU A 186 -4.39 -16.10 -6.16
CA LEU A 186 -3.93 -15.39 -4.97
C LEU A 186 -4.64 -15.83 -3.67
N GLY A 187 -5.52 -16.83 -3.72
CA GLY A 187 -6.16 -17.43 -2.56
C GLY A 187 -7.60 -16.99 -2.29
N ALA A 188 -8.24 -16.22 -3.19
CA ALA A 188 -9.67 -15.96 -3.06
C ALA A 188 -10.46 -17.27 -3.29
N ALA A 189 -11.32 -17.62 -2.32
CA ALA A 189 -12.25 -18.75 -2.45
C ALA A 189 -13.33 -18.45 -3.50
N GLU A 190 -13.80 -17.20 -3.52
CA GLU A 190 -14.82 -16.72 -4.44
C GLU A 190 -14.48 -15.34 -5.00
N THR A 191 -15.10 -15.04 -6.15
CA THR A 191 -14.99 -13.70 -6.76
C THR A 191 -16.38 -13.15 -7.09
N VAL A 192 -16.59 -11.86 -6.81
CA VAL A 192 -17.82 -11.12 -7.12
C VAL A 192 -17.53 -10.05 -8.16
N ASP A 193 -18.30 -10.04 -9.24
CA ASP A 193 -18.15 -9.04 -10.31
C ASP A 193 -18.94 -7.77 -9.96
N HIS A 194 -18.21 -6.74 -9.52
CA HIS A 194 -18.78 -5.42 -9.21
C HIS A 194 -19.39 -4.69 -10.44
N THR A 195 -19.18 -5.19 -11.65
CA THR A 195 -19.75 -4.63 -12.89
C THR A 195 -21.08 -5.30 -13.29
N ALA A 196 -21.41 -6.44 -12.68
CA ALA A 196 -22.62 -7.20 -12.97
C ALA A 196 -23.84 -6.77 -12.15
N GLY A 197 -23.63 -5.97 -11.09
CA GLY A 197 -24.68 -5.46 -10.20
C GLY A 197 -24.15 -5.14 -8.81
N PRO A 198 -25.03 -4.74 -7.87
CA PRO A 198 -24.63 -4.42 -6.50
C PRO A 198 -23.89 -5.58 -5.83
N VAL A 199 -22.72 -5.30 -5.29
CA VAL A 199 -21.88 -6.33 -4.63
C VAL A 199 -22.61 -6.93 -3.42
N ALA A 200 -23.30 -6.10 -2.63
CA ALA A 200 -24.03 -6.56 -1.46
C ALA A 200 -25.09 -7.62 -1.81
N ASP A 201 -25.86 -7.40 -2.86
CA ASP A 201 -26.92 -8.32 -3.27
C ASP A 201 -26.36 -9.65 -3.78
N GLN A 202 -25.24 -9.61 -4.53
CA GLN A 202 -24.57 -10.82 -5.01
C GLN A 202 -24.00 -11.66 -3.84
N VAL A 203 -23.36 -11.00 -2.86
CA VAL A 203 -22.81 -11.67 -1.68
C VAL A 203 -23.93 -12.28 -0.83
N LEU A 204 -25.01 -11.55 -0.55
CA LEU A 204 -26.13 -12.04 0.26
C LEU A 204 -26.93 -13.17 -0.43
N ALA A 205 -27.00 -13.16 -1.77
CA ALA A 205 -27.62 -14.28 -2.51
C ALA A 205 -26.82 -15.59 -2.36
N ALA A 206 -25.48 -15.52 -2.31
CA ALA A 206 -24.62 -16.68 -2.10
C ALA A 206 -24.45 -17.04 -0.62
N HIS A 207 -24.42 -16.03 0.23
CA HIS A 207 -24.16 -16.15 1.68
C HIS A 207 -25.22 -15.38 2.48
N PRO A 208 -26.42 -15.96 2.68
CA PRO A 208 -27.51 -15.29 3.39
C PRO A 208 -27.18 -14.92 4.85
N ASP A 209 -26.27 -15.65 5.49
CA ASP A 209 -25.77 -15.36 6.85
C ASP A 209 -24.70 -14.28 6.89
N GLY A 210 -24.29 -13.76 5.73
CA GLY A 210 -23.30 -12.71 5.57
C GLY A 210 -21.85 -13.12 5.79
N VAL A 211 -20.99 -12.11 5.96
CA VAL A 211 -19.54 -12.23 6.19
C VAL A 211 -19.16 -11.76 7.59
N ASP A 212 -18.03 -12.23 8.09
CA ASP A 212 -17.47 -11.78 9.38
C ASP A 212 -16.83 -10.41 9.31
N VAL A 213 -16.18 -10.13 8.17
CA VAL A 213 -15.38 -8.94 7.96
C VAL A 213 -15.61 -8.38 6.57
N LEU A 214 -15.85 -7.08 6.48
CA LEU A 214 -15.77 -6.28 5.27
C LEU A 214 -14.50 -5.42 5.32
N ILE A 215 -13.64 -5.55 4.32
CA ILE A 215 -12.53 -4.63 4.05
C ILE A 215 -12.85 -3.89 2.76
N ASP A 216 -13.10 -2.59 2.85
CA ASP A 216 -13.38 -1.76 1.70
C ASP A 216 -12.27 -0.74 1.44
N MET A 217 -11.80 -0.72 0.19
CA MET A 217 -10.69 0.11 -0.27
C MET A 217 -11.07 0.99 -1.46
N ALA A 218 -12.37 1.03 -1.83
CA ALA A 218 -12.79 1.63 -3.09
C ALA A 218 -14.08 2.46 -3.00
N SER A 219 -14.98 2.14 -2.08
CA SER A 219 -16.35 2.66 -2.08
C SER A 219 -16.49 4.00 -1.36
N GLY A 220 -17.24 4.93 -1.92
CA GLY A 220 -17.67 6.13 -1.23
C GLY A 220 -18.62 5.81 -0.05
N PRO A 221 -18.98 6.83 0.79
CA PRO A 221 -19.74 6.62 2.01
C PRO A 221 -21.08 5.88 1.81
N GLU A 222 -21.85 6.23 0.78
CA GLU A 222 -23.15 5.61 0.51
C GLU A 222 -23.01 4.14 0.13
N GLU A 223 -22.07 3.81 -0.76
CA GLU A 223 -21.82 2.43 -1.18
C GLU A 223 -21.22 1.61 -0.04
N PHE A 224 -20.36 2.20 0.80
CA PHE A 224 -19.82 1.54 1.99
C PHE A 224 -20.96 1.11 2.94
N ILE A 225 -21.94 2.00 3.21
CA ILE A 225 -23.09 1.69 4.04
C ILE A 225 -23.90 0.52 3.42
N GLU A 226 -24.15 0.52 2.11
CA GLU A 226 -24.81 -0.61 1.45
C GLU A 226 -24.05 -1.92 1.60
N LEU A 227 -22.71 -1.87 1.50
CA LEU A 227 -21.85 -3.04 1.69
C LEU A 227 -21.91 -3.58 3.12
N THR A 228 -22.12 -2.74 4.14
CA THR A 228 -22.25 -3.20 5.53
C THR A 228 -23.40 -4.17 5.75
N ARG A 229 -24.43 -4.18 4.89
CA ARG A 229 -25.52 -5.16 4.92
C ARG A 229 -25.02 -6.60 4.76
N THR A 230 -23.86 -6.77 4.14
CA THR A 230 -23.24 -8.11 4.00
C THR A 230 -22.60 -8.61 5.29
N VAL A 231 -22.39 -7.73 6.27
CA VAL A 231 -21.70 -8.09 7.50
C VAL A 231 -22.70 -8.58 8.52
N ARG A 232 -22.45 -9.76 9.09
CA ARG A 232 -23.29 -10.34 10.15
C ARG A 232 -23.26 -9.51 11.43
N ASP A 233 -24.25 -9.65 12.27
CA ASP A 233 -24.32 -9.02 13.59
C ASP A 233 -23.04 -9.24 14.40
N GLY A 234 -22.49 -8.17 14.98
CA GLY A 234 -21.24 -8.20 15.73
C GLY A 234 -19.98 -8.35 14.86
N GLY A 235 -20.14 -8.34 13.54
CA GLY A 235 -19.02 -8.37 12.59
C GLY A 235 -18.24 -7.07 12.51
N THR A 236 -17.29 -7.01 11.59
CA THR A 236 -16.38 -5.85 11.45
C THR A 236 -16.41 -5.28 10.04
N ALA A 237 -16.58 -3.97 9.91
CA ALA A 237 -16.49 -3.25 8.64
C ALA A 237 -15.40 -2.16 8.69
N VAL A 238 -14.48 -2.18 7.74
CA VAL A 238 -13.32 -1.28 7.71
C VAL A 238 -13.22 -0.57 6.37
N SER A 239 -13.06 0.75 6.39
CA SER A 239 -12.76 1.54 5.20
C SER A 239 -11.32 2.07 5.22
N LEU A 240 -10.61 1.95 4.07
CA LEU A 240 -9.29 2.54 3.85
C LEU A 240 -9.34 3.95 3.29
N ILE A 241 -10.50 4.39 2.82
CA ILE A 241 -10.62 5.69 2.14
C ILE A 241 -11.45 6.71 2.92
N GLY A 242 -11.78 6.39 4.19
CA GLY A 242 -12.47 7.32 5.07
C GLY A 242 -13.99 7.25 5.00
N SER A 243 -14.56 6.17 4.45
CA SER A 243 -16.01 6.04 4.23
C SER A 243 -16.78 5.45 5.42
N ALA A 244 -16.10 4.99 6.47
CA ALA A 244 -16.76 4.43 7.65
C ALA A 244 -17.26 5.53 8.58
N ASP A 245 -18.57 5.51 8.86
CA ASP A 245 -19.22 6.33 9.88
C ASP A 245 -19.45 5.48 11.14
N ALA A 246 -18.79 5.85 12.24
CA ALA A 246 -18.82 5.06 13.47
C ALA A 246 -20.21 5.00 14.12
N ASP A 247 -20.99 6.05 14.00
CA ASP A 247 -22.35 6.12 14.58
C ASP A 247 -23.28 5.18 13.81
N VAL A 248 -23.27 5.25 12.48
CA VAL A 248 -24.04 4.36 11.61
C VAL A 248 -23.67 2.90 11.84
N LEU A 249 -22.38 2.58 11.94
CA LEU A 249 -21.94 1.21 12.17
C LEU A 249 -22.41 0.67 13.54
N THR A 250 -22.40 1.53 14.56
CA THR A 250 -22.88 1.17 15.89
C THR A 250 -24.40 0.90 15.89
N GLU A 251 -25.19 1.70 15.17
CA GLU A 251 -26.63 1.49 15.00
C GLU A 251 -26.94 0.15 14.32
N HIS A 252 -26.07 -0.32 13.44
CA HIS A 252 -26.15 -1.63 12.79
C HIS A 252 -25.50 -2.77 13.57
N ASN A 253 -25.15 -2.55 14.84
CA ASN A 253 -24.46 -3.55 15.70
C ASN A 253 -23.14 -4.07 15.09
N LEU A 254 -22.41 -3.23 14.38
CA LEU A 254 -21.13 -3.55 13.75
C LEU A 254 -19.98 -2.84 14.47
N ARG A 255 -18.85 -3.52 14.58
CA ARG A 255 -17.58 -2.86 14.86
C ARG A 255 -17.05 -2.28 13.54
N GLY A 256 -16.71 -0.98 13.53
CA GLY A 256 -16.17 -0.40 12.32
C GLY A 256 -15.25 0.79 12.58
N PHE A 257 -14.37 1.06 11.62
CA PHE A 257 -13.42 2.16 11.70
C PHE A 257 -12.82 2.51 10.33
N ASN A 258 -12.34 3.74 10.23
CA ASN A 258 -11.45 4.15 9.15
C ASN A 258 -10.02 3.73 9.51
N PHE A 259 -9.42 2.94 8.63
CA PHE A 259 -8.12 2.35 8.88
C PHE A 259 -6.99 3.36 8.67
N VAL A 260 -6.06 3.39 9.60
CA VAL A 260 -4.82 4.16 9.51
C VAL A 260 -3.63 3.21 9.62
N ASN A 261 -2.78 3.16 8.60
CA ASN A 261 -1.61 2.29 8.59
C ASN A 261 -0.60 2.69 9.69
N ARG A 262 0.02 1.68 10.29
CA ARG A 262 1.10 1.83 11.30
C ARG A 262 2.34 1.10 10.80
N PRO A 263 3.17 1.77 10.00
CA PRO A 263 4.37 1.14 9.46
C PRO A 263 5.38 0.83 10.56
N SER A 264 6.13 -0.25 10.38
CA SER A 264 7.25 -0.59 11.25
C SER A 264 8.29 -1.43 10.50
N PRO A 265 9.59 -1.38 10.90
CA PRO A 265 10.63 -2.21 10.28
C PRO A 265 10.36 -3.69 10.49
N GLN A 266 9.75 -4.08 11.61
CA GLN A 266 9.41 -5.48 11.89
C GLN A 266 8.40 -6.03 10.88
N LEU A 267 7.46 -5.20 10.42
CA LEU A 267 6.51 -5.61 9.36
C LEU A 267 7.23 -5.81 8.02
N LEU A 268 8.21 -4.97 7.71
CA LEU A 268 9.02 -5.15 6.50
C LEU A 268 9.83 -6.44 6.57
N ASP A 269 10.45 -6.76 7.72
CA ASP A 269 11.18 -8.01 7.94
C ASP A 269 10.26 -9.24 7.75
N ILE A 270 9.01 -9.19 8.28
CA ILE A 270 8.00 -10.24 8.10
C ILE A 270 7.63 -10.40 6.62
N LEU A 271 7.39 -9.29 5.92
CA LEU A 271 7.02 -9.31 4.50
C LEU A 271 8.16 -9.83 3.63
N ALA A 272 9.42 -9.43 3.90
CA ALA A 272 10.59 -9.99 3.23
C ALA A 272 10.69 -11.51 3.45
N GLY A 273 10.45 -11.98 4.68
CA GLY A 273 10.40 -13.41 4.97
C GLY A 273 9.26 -14.15 4.27
N HIS A 274 8.11 -13.53 4.05
CA HIS A 274 7.03 -14.10 3.24
C HIS A 274 7.41 -14.19 1.76
N LEU A 275 8.08 -13.17 1.21
CA LEU A 275 8.57 -13.18 -0.17
C LEU A 275 9.62 -14.28 -0.38
N ASP A 276 10.62 -14.35 0.49
CA ASP A 276 11.70 -15.36 0.40
C ASP A 276 11.17 -16.79 0.55
N ALA A 277 10.09 -16.98 1.28
CA ALA A 277 9.41 -18.26 1.42
C ALA A 277 8.39 -18.57 0.31
N GLY A 278 8.21 -17.68 -0.67
CA GLY A 278 7.22 -17.82 -1.73
C GLY A 278 5.75 -17.81 -1.26
N ARG A 279 5.48 -17.27 -0.06
CA ARG A 279 4.12 -17.15 0.50
C ARG A 279 3.38 -15.89 0.05
N LEU A 280 4.07 -14.94 -0.53
CA LEU A 280 3.50 -13.73 -1.12
C LEU A 280 3.98 -13.55 -2.54
N THR A 281 3.06 -13.28 -3.44
CA THR A 281 3.32 -12.87 -4.82
C THR A 281 3.03 -11.38 -4.96
N VAL A 282 3.98 -10.63 -5.50
CA VAL A 282 3.82 -9.20 -5.77
C VAL A 282 3.43 -9.01 -7.23
N LEU A 283 2.30 -8.37 -7.45
CA LEU A 283 1.83 -8.06 -8.81
C LEU A 283 2.31 -6.66 -9.22
N VAL A 284 3.46 -6.60 -9.88
CA VAL A 284 3.90 -5.39 -10.56
C VAL A 284 3.16 -5.32 -11.90
N GLY A 285 2.21 -4.40 -12.00
CA GLY A 285 1.40 -4.22 -13.21
C GLY A 285 2.10 -3.43 -14.30
N ARG A 286 2.95 -2.48 -13.88
CA ARG A 286 3.76 -1.65 -14.77
C ARG A 286 5.11 -1.34 -14.14
N GLU A 287 6.13 -1.35 -14.95
CA GLU A 287 7.46 -0.81 -14.64
C GLU A 287 7.80 0.25 -15.70
N VAL A 288 8.08 1.47 -15.25
CA VAL A 288 8.32 2.62 -16.12
C VAL A 288 9.56 3.39 -15.63
N PRO A 289 10.26 4.14 -16.49
CA PRO A 289 11.39 4.96 -16.05
C PRO A 289 10.95 6.09 -15.12
N LEU A 290 11.90 6.62 -14.31
CA LEU A 290 11.66 7.70 -13.33
C LEU A 290 11.00 8.92 -13.98
N GLU A 291 11.37 9.25 -15.20
CA GLU A 291 10.88 10.39 -15.96
C GLU A 291 9.36 10.35 -16.23
N GLU A 292 8.76 9.16 -16.26
CA GLU A 292 7.32 8.98 -16.44
C GLU A 292 6.53 9.10 -15.13
N ALA A 293 7.18 9.27 -13.98
CA ALA A 293 6.49 9.35 -12.68
C ALA A 293 5.39 10.44 -12.62
N PRO A 294 5.54 11.64 -13.21
CA PRO A 294 4.46 12.64 -13.20
C PRO A 294 3.18 12.12 -13.90
N GLU A 295 3.32 11.42 -15.02
CA GLU A 295 2.19 10.86 -15.77
C GLU A 295 1.54 9.71 -15.01
N GLU A 296 2.32 8.83 -14.41
CA GLU A 296 1.81 7.72 -13.60
C GLU A 296 1.12 8.20 -12.32
N LEU A 297 1.61 9.26 -11.68
CA LEU A 297 0.93 9.91 -10.55
C LEU A 297 -0.43 10.48 -10.97
N ALA A 298 -0.50 11.14 -12.13
CA ALA A 298 -1.75 11.66 -12.69
C ALA A 298 -2.73 10.51 -13.02
N ALA A 299 -2.24 9.41 -13.59
CA ALA A 299 -3.05 8.21 -13.85
C ALA A 299 -3.58 7.58 -12.55
N SER A 300 -2.76 7.51 -11.50
CA SER A 300 -3.14 6.98 -10.18
C SER A 300 -4.31 7.75 -9.55
N ARG A 301 -4.38 9.08 -9.74
CA ARG A 301 -5.51 9.92 -9.25
C ARG A 301 -6.85 9.49 -9.82
N THR A 302 -6.87 8.92 -11.03
CA THR A 302 -8.12 8.49 -11.68
C THR A 302 -8.65 7.14 -11.20
N GLY A 303 -7.94 6.45 -10.30
CA GLY A 303 -8.28 5.11 -9.81
C GLY A 303 -8.17 4.01 -10.86
N ARG A 304 -7.55 4.27 -12.02
CA ARG A 304 -7.45 3.30 -13.13
C ARG A 304 -6.20 2.42 -13.06
N ALA A 305 -5.34 2.61 -12.06
CA ALA A 305 -4.15 1.78 -11.88
C ALA A 305 -4.54 0.32 -11.63
N GLN A 306 -3.87 -0.61 -12.31
CA GLN A 306 -4.05 -2.06 -12.13
C GLN A 306 -2.78 -2.66 -11.55
N GLY A 307 -2.88 -3.18 -10.33
CA GLY A 307 -1.71 -3.67 -9.60
C GLY A 307 -0.83 -2.53 -9.09
N LYS A 308 0.45 -2.83 -8.86
CA LYS A 308 1.45 -1.82 -8.47
C LYS A 308 2.17 -1.28 -9.69
N THR A 309 2.36 0.04 -9.74
CA THR A 309 3.30 0.69 -10.65
C THR A 309 4.63 0.88 -9.92
N VAL A 310 5.73 0.61 -10.60
CA VAL A 310 7.09 0.75 -10.11
C VAL A 310 7.88 1.63 -11.08
N LEU A 311 8.66 2.55 -10.53
CA LEU A 311 9.61 3.38 -11.27
C LEU A 311 10.97 2.69 -11.25
N ALA A 312 11.56 2.47 -12.42
CA ALA A 312 12.96 2.09 -12.57
C ALA A 312 13.84 3.37 -12.47
N ILE A 313 14.88 3.32 -11.65
CA ILE A 313 15.72 4.49 -11.31
C ILE A 313 17.15 4.27 -11.79
#